data_9dbbfb3801883e94c26f82e9e3a57a4f
#
_entry.id   9dbbfb3801883e94c26f82e9e3a57a4f
#
_cell.length_a   1.000
_cell.length_b   1.000
_cell.length_c   1.000
_cell.angle_alpha   90.00
_cell.angle_beta   90.00
_cell.angle_gamma   90.00
#
_symmetry.space_group_name_H-M   'P 1'
#
loop_
_entity.id
_entity.type
_entity.pdbx_description
1 polymer ?
#
loop_
_entity_poly.entity_id
_entity_poly.type
_entity_poly.pdbx_seq_one_letter_code
_entity_poly.pdbx_strand_id
1 'polypeptide(L)'
;MRLCSIASGSSGNCIYVGSEATHLLVDVGISGKKAEAGLNSLGLTGRDLDGILVTHEHMDHVAGLGVMARKYDVPIYATPGTLEEIQKMENLGKIDPELFREVKEDVKLTIKDLTVNPMKISHDAAQPVGYRIAYGNKKVGICTDLG
;
A
#
# COMPACT_ATOMS: atom_id res chain seq x y z
N MET A 1 4.41 -12.69 -11.97
CA MET A 1 3.95 -11.54 -11.15
C MET A 1 2.64 -11.01 -11.72
N ARG A 2 1.73 -10.66 -10.87
CA ARG A 2 0.37 -10.24 -11.25
C ARG A 2 0.13 -8.81 -10.76
N LEU A 3 -0.42 -7.97 -11.62
CA LEU A 3 -0.75 -6.57 -11.34
C LEU A 3 -2.22 -6.33 -11.69
N CYS A 4 -2.97 -5.73 -10.78
CA CYS A 4 -4.37 -5.40 -11.01
C CYS A 4 -4.75 -4.09 -10.33
N SER A 5 -5.31 -3.16 -11.08
CA SER A 5 -5.90 -1.95 -10.49
C SER A 5 -7.29 -2.29 -9.97
N ILE A 6 -7.45 -2.32 -8.64
CA ILE A 6 -8.75 -2.52 -8.02
C ILE A 6 -9.56 -1.22 -8.12
N ALA A 7 -8.90 -0.08 -7.95
CA ALA A 7 -9.51 1.23 -8.10
C ALA A 7 -8.44 2.26 -8.44
N SER A 8 -8.82 3.28 -9.20
CA SER A 8 -7.92 4.39 -9.54
C SER A 8 -8.73 5.68 -9.71
N GLY A 9 -8.05 6.82 -9.47
CA GLY A 9 -8.63 8.14 -9.63
C GLY A 9 -8.89 8.85 -8.32
N SER A 10 -9.55 10.01 -8.40
CA SER A 10 -9.78 10.89 -7.26
C SER A 10 -10.76 10.32 -6.22
N SER A 11 -11.55 9.33 -6.60
CA SER A 11 -12.49 8.66 -5.68
C SER A 11 -11.84 7.53 -4.89
N GLY A 12 -10.59 7.21 -5.15
CA GLY A 12 -9.83 6.23 -4.39
C GLY A 12 -8.90 5.39 -5.24
N ASN A 13 -7.73 5.06 -4.70
CA ASN A 13 -6.69 4.29 -5.37
C ASN A 13 -6.36 3.03 -4.58
N CYS A 14 -6.30 1.90 -5.26
CA CYS A 14 -5.95 0.62 -4.65
C CYS A 14 -5.44 -0.31 -5.74
N ILE A 15 -4.18 -0.70 -5.65
CA ILE A 15 -3.54 -1.53 -6.67
C ILE A 15 -3.04 -2.81 -6.02
N TYR A 16 -3.36 -3.94 -6.64
CA TYR A 16 -2.86 -5.24 -6.21
C TYR A 16 -1.60 -5.60 -7.01
N VAL A 17 -0.57 -6.05 -6.30
CA VAL A 17 0.65 -6.60 -6.89
C VAL A 17 1.00 -7.88 -6.15
N GLY A 18 1.29 -8.95 -6.87
CA GLY A 18 1.65 -10.19 -6.20
C GLY A 18 2.34 -11.21 -7.09
N SER A 19 2.96 -12.17 -6.42
CA SER A 19 3.42 -13.42 -6.98
C SER A 19 2.49 -14.53 -6.48
N GLU A 20 2.83 -15.79 -6.69
CA GLU A 20 2.04 -16.88 -6.09
C GLU A 20 2.20 -16.90 -4.57
N ALA A 21 3.35 -16.50 -4.06
CA ALA A 21 3.67 -16.56 -2.64
C ALA A 21 3.40 -15.28 -1.88
N THR A 22 3.37 -14.11 -2.56
CA THR A 22 3.33 -12.81 -1.90
C THR A 22 2.23 -11.94 -2.49
N HIS A 23 1.43 -11.33 -1.61
CA HIS A 23 0.30 -10.50 -2.03
C HIS A 23 0.38 -9.14 -1.34
N LEU A 24 0.44 -8.08 -2.13
CA LEU A 24 0.56 -6.71 -1.64
C LEU A 24 -0.56 -5.84 -2.21
N LEU A 25 -1.01 -4.87 -1.42
CA LEU A 25 -1.78 -3.74 -1.93
C LEU A 25 -0.88 -2.51 -1.89
N VAL A 26 -0.97 -1.70 -2.92
CA VAL A 26 -0.38 -0.35 -2.93
C VAL A 26 -1.54 0.61 -2.78
N ASP A 27 -1.59 1.28 -1.64
CA ASP A 27 -2.66 2.16 -1.20
C ASP A 27 -4.00 1.44 -1.02
N VAL A 28 -4.82 1.93 -0.09
CA VAL A 28 -6.19 1.51 0.12
C VAL A 28 -7.02 2.78 0.28
N GLY A 29 -7.24 3.46 -0.85
CA GLY A 29 -7.99 4.71 -0.88
C GLY A 29 -9.48 4.52 -1.04
N ILE A 30 -9.95 3.28 -1.05
CA ILE A 30 -11.36 2.90 -1.09
C ILE A 30 -11.73 2.26 0.24
N SER A 31 -13.03 2.05 0.48
CA SER A 31 -13.46 1.42 1.73
C SER A 31 -12.88 0.00 1.86
N GLY A 32 -12.73 -0.47 3.09
CA GLY A 32 -12.27 -1.84 3.34
C GLY A 32 -13.14 -2.87 2.63
N LYS A 33 -14.46 -2.63 2.62
CA LYS A 33 -15.43 -3.52 1.94
C LYS A 33 -15.15 -3.61 0.44
N LYS A 34 -14.89 -2.48 -0.21
CA LYS A 34 -14.57 -2.45 -1.64
C LYS A 34 -13.21 -3.09 -1.93
N ALA A 35 -12.24 -2.88 -1.05
CA ALA A 35 -10.92 -3.51 -1.20
C ALA A 35 -11.05 -5.04 -1.09
N GLU A 36 -11.82 -5.53 -0.14
CA GLU A 36 -12.08 -6.97 -0.02
C GLU A 36 -12.78 -7.54 -1.24
N ALA A 37 -13.78 -6.82 -1.76
CA ALA A 37 -14.48 -7.25 -2.96
C ALA A 37 -13.51 -7.37 -4.15
N GLY A 38 -12.60 -6.41 -4.27
CA GLY A 38 -11.56 -6.45 -5.30
C GLY A 38 -10.65 -7.66 -5.16
N LEU A 39 -10.19 -7.94 -3.94
CA LEU A 39 -9.38 -9.12 -3.67
C LEU A 39 -10.13 -10.41 -3.97
N ASN A 40 -11.40 -10.48 -3.57
CA ASN A 40 -12.23 -11.66 -3.83
C ASN A 40 -12.37 -11.94 -5.32
N SER A 41 -12.49 -10.89 -6.14
CA SER A 41 -12.56 -11.07 -7.60
C SER A 41 -11.27 -11.63 -8.19
N LEU A 42 -10.15 -11.54 -7.46
CA LEU A 42 -8.87 -12.11 -7.84
C LEU A 42 -8.65 -13.50 -7.24
N GLY A 43 -9.63 -14.02 -6.53
CA GLY A 43 -9.51 -15.30 -5.82
C GLY A 43 -8.79 -15.21 -4.49
N LEU A 44 -8.69 -14.01 -3.93
CA LEU A 44 -7.95 -13.74 -2.70
C LEU A 44 -8.88 -13.16 -1.64
N THR A 45 -8.39 -13.12 -0.40
CA THR A 45 -9.04 -12.44 0.71
C THR A 45 -8.01 -11.53 1.40
N GLY A 46 -8.47 -10.70 2.32
CA GLY A 46 -7.56 -9.86 3.10
C GLY A 46 -6.56 -10.67 3.92
N ARG A 47 -6.88 -11.92 4.26
CA ARG A 47 -5.98 -12.80 5.00
C ARG A 47 -4.76 -13.23 4.20
N ASP A 48 -4.84 -13.14 2.87
CA ASP A 48 -3.73 -13.49 2.00
C ASP A 48 -2.70 -12.37 1.89
N LEU A 49 -3.04 -11.16 2.36
CA LEU A 49 -2.16 -10.00 2.23
C LEU A 49 -0.94 -10.11 3.13
N ASP A 50 0.22 -9.85 2.56
CA ASP A 50 1.50 -9.81 3.28
C ASP A 50 1.90 -8.39 3.65
N GLY A 51 1.28 -7.40 3.04
CA GLY A 51 1.55 -6.02 3.36
C GLY A 51 0.73 -5.05 2.54
N ILE A 52 0.63 -3.82 3.05
CA ILE A 52 0.06 -2.68 2.34
C ILE A 52 1.17 -1.65 2.24
N LEU A 53 1.51 -1.25 1.02
CA LEU A 53 2.48 -0.20 0.75
C LEU A 53 1.71 1.10 0.57
N VAL A 54 2.08 2.16 1.30
CA VAL A 54 1.40 3.45 1.20
C VAL A 54 2.32 4.44 0.51
N THR A 55 1.83 5.07 -0.56
CA THR A 55 2.60 6.06 -1.32
C THR A 55 2.64 7.40 -0.60
N HIS A 56 1.51 7.84 -0.09
CA HIS A 56 1.39 9.07 0.69
C HIS A 56 0.05 9.09 1.43
N GLU A 57 -0.13 10.07 2.31
CA GLU A 57 -1.21 10.06 3.30
C GLU A 57 -2.53 10.70 2.87
N HIS A 58 -2.72 11.07 1.60
CA HIS A 58 -3.99 11.66 1.16
C HIS A 58 -5.13 10.64 1.23
N MET A 59 -6.34 11.11 1.53
CA MET A 59 -7.49 10.23 1.79
C MET A 59 -7.82 9.27 0.64
N ASP A 60 -7.64 9.70 -0.61
CA ASP A 60 -7.87 8.83 -1.77
C ASP A 60 -6.81 7.73 -1.91
N HIS A 61 -5.86 7.64 -0.95
CA HIS A 61 -4.84 6.60 -0.89
C HIS A 61 -4.88 5.81 0.42
N VAL A 62 -5.57 6.30 1.47
CA VAL A 62 -5.54 5.66 2.79
C VAL A 62 -6.91 5.45 3.44
N ALA A 63 -8.01 5.82 2.78
CA ALA A 63 -9.34 5.79 3.38
C ALA A 63 -9.71 4.46 4.04
N GLY A 64 -9.38 3.33 3.43
CA GLY A 64 -9.69 2.01 3.95
C GLY A 64 -8.56 1.33 4.72
N LEU A 65 -7.44 2.03 4.90
CA LEU A 65 -6.24 1.46 5.50
C LEU A 65 -6.47 0.92 6.91
N GLY A 66 -7.11 1.72 7.76
CA GLY A 66 -7.35 1.34 9.14
C GLY A 66 -8.24 0.10 9.27
N VAL A 67 -9.30 0.04 8.47
CA VAL A 67 -10.22 -1.10 8.47
C VAL A 67 -9.50 -2.39 8.07
N MET A 68 -8.72 -2.34 6.99
CA MET A 68 -7.99 -3.51 6.51
C MET A 68 -6.93 -3.96 7.51
N ALA A 69 -6.18 -3.01 8.08
CA ALA A 69 -5.14 -3.32 9.04
C ALA A 69 -5.72 -3.98 10.30
N ARG A 70 -6.80 -3.43 10.86
CA ARG A 70 -7.43 -3.99 12.07
C ARG A 70 -8.05 -5.35 11.85
N LYS A 71 -8.69 -5.53 10.70
CA LYS A 71 -9.41 -6.78 10.42
C LYS A 71 -8.47 -7.96 10.16
N TYR A 72 -7.34 -7.70 9.52
CA TYR A 72 -6.44 -8.75 9.03
C TYR A 72 -5.04 -8.69 9.60
N ASP A 73 -4.74 -7.75 10.48
CA ASP A 73 -3.39 -7.55 11.06
C ASP A 73 -2.30 -7.41 9.98
N VAL A 74 -2.61 -6.67 8.92
CA VAL A 74 -1.69 -6.52 7.78
C VAL A 74 -0.64 -5.46 8.11
N PRO A 75 0.66 -5.76 7.91
CA PRO A 75 1.70 -4.75 8.08
C PRO A 75 1.55 -3.62 7.05
N ILE A 76 1.83 -2.39 7.52
CA ILE A 76 1.75 -1.18 6.71
C ILE A 76 3.15 -0.65 6.50
N TYR A 77 3.57 -0.55 5.24
CA TYR A 77 4.88 -0.06 4.84
C TYR A 77 4.75 1.36 4.30
N ALA A 78 5.46 2.29 4.89
CA ALA A 78 5.47 3.68 4.44
C ALA A 78 6.71 4.40 4.98
N THR A 79 7.01 5.57 4.40
CA THR A 79 8.08 6.42 4.91
C THR A 79 7.74 6.96 6.30
N PRO A 80 8.74 7.35 7.10
CA PRO A 80 8.48 7.92 8.44
C PRO A 80 7.52 9.11 8.42
N GLY A 81 7.67 10.02 7.45
CA GLY A 81 6.78 11.18 7.33
C GLY A 81 5.34 10.79 7.06
N THR A 82 5.12 9.82 6.18
CA THR A 82 3.79 9.31 5.88
C THR A 82 3.19 8.58 7.09
N LEU A 83 3.97 7.75 7.79
CA LEU A 83 3.51 7.06 8.99
C LEU A 83 3.11 8.03 10.10
N GLU A 84 3.88 9.11 10.27
CA GLU A 84 3.55 10.13 11.26
C GLU A 84 2.19 10.78 10.95
N GLU A 85 1.95 11.12 9.70
CA GLU A 85 0.68 11.73 9.30
C GLU A 85 -0.50 10.77 9.42
N ILE A 86 -0.32 9.51 9.07
CA ILE A 86 -1.35 8.46 9.20
C ILE A 86 -1.78 8.34 10.66
N GLN A 87 -0.82 8.35 11.60
CA GLN A 87 -1.11 8.23 13.03
C GLN A 87 -1.91 9.39 13.58
N LYS A 88 -1.85 10.55 12.94
CA LYS A 88 -2.62 11.73 13.33
C LYS A 88 -4.04 11.73 12.78
N MET A 89 -4.36 10.85 11.84
CA MET A 89 -5.65 10.83 11.15
C MET A 89 -6.71 10.08 11.98
N GLU A 90 -7.51 10.83 12.74
CA GLU A 90 -8.52 10.25 13.61
C GLU A 90 -9.58 9.44 12.85
N ASN A 91 -9.90 9.84 11.63
CA ASN A 91 -10.91 9.17 10.82
C ASN A 91 -10.48 7.77 10.35
N LEU A 92 -9.21 7.41 10.45
CA LEU A 92 -8.75 6.05 10.17
C LEU A 92 -8.94 5.12 11.40
N GLY A 93 -9.26 5.69 12.56
CA GLY A 93 -9.34 4.95 13.80
C GLY A 93 -7.96 4.56 14.32
N LYS A 94 -7.93 3.75 15.36
CA LYS A 94 -6.67 3.28 15.91
C LYS A 94 -6.09 2.16 15.05
N ILE A 95 -4.81 2.30 14.74
CA ILE A 95 -4.05 1.26 14.06
C ILE A 95 -2.93 0.84 15.01
N ASP A 96 -2.78 -0.46 15.24
CA ASP A 96 -1.73 -0.99 16.11
C ASP A 96 -0.35 -0.55 15.59
N PRO A 97 0.42 0.20 16.38
CA PRO A 97 1.74 0.66 15.95
C PRO A 97 2.70 -0.48 15.57
N GLU A 98 2.49 -1.67 16.09
CA GLU A 98 3.32 -2.82 15.74
C GLU A 98 3.16 -3.25 14.29
N LEU A 99 2.09 -2.81 13.62
CA LEU A 99 1.88 -3.10 12.20
C LEU A 99 2.69 -2.18 11.28
N PHE A 100 3.17 -1.05 11.80
CA PHE A 100 3.92 -0.09 10.99
C PHE A 100 5.33 -0.58 10.69
N ARG A 101 5.73 -0.45 9.42
CA ARG A 101 7.06 -0.79 8.92
C ARG A 101 7.61 0.41 8.17
N GLU A 102 8.68 1.02 8.67
CA GLU A 102 9.30 2.14 7.98
C GLU A 102 10.03 1.70 6.73
N VAL A 103 9.85 2.44 5.64
CA VAL A 103 10.66 2.29 4.45
C VAL A 103 11.48 3.56 4.24
N LYS A 104 12.63 3.45 3.59
CA LYS A 104 13.49 4.58 3.28
C LYS A 104 13.54 4.81 1.78
N GLU A 105 13.50 6.07 1.37
CA GLU A 105 13.64 6.44 -0.03
C GLU A 105 14.91 5.82 -0.62
N ASP A 106 14.76 5.20 -1.78
CA ASP A 106 15.85 4.57 -2.53
C ASP A 106 16.58 3.43 -1.83
N VAL A 107 16.02 2.91 -0.74
CA VAL A 107 16.55 1.74 -0.05
C VAL A 107 15.63 0.56 -0.30
N LYS A 108 16.13 -0.43 -1.02
CA LYS A 108 15.36 -1.63 -1.36
C LYS A 108 15.10 -2.49 -0.13
N LEU A 109 13.91 -3.07 -0.07
CA LEU A 109 13.57 -4.06 0.94
C LEU A 109 12.95 -5.28 0.26
N THR A 110 12.93 -6.38 0.98
CA THR A 110 12.37 -7.64 0.48
C THR A 110 11.16 -8.02 1.31
N ILE A 111 10.06 -8.35 0.63
CA ILE A 111 8.87 -8.92 1.28
C ILE A 111 8.69 -10.28 0.62
N LYS A 112 9.06 -11.36 1.31
CA LYS A 112 9.08 -12.72 0.78
C LYS A 112 9.88 -12.77 -0.54
N ASP A 113 9.25 -13.10 -1.66
CA ASP A 113 9.93 -13.22 -2.95
C ASP A 113 9.87 -11.94 -3.79
N LEU A 114 9.32 -10.85 -3.25
CA LEU A 114 9.27 -9.57 -3.94
C LEU A 114 10.30 -8.60 -3.39
N THR A 115 10.97 -7.87 -4.28
CA THR A 115 11.85 -6.77 -3.93
C THR A 115 11.11 -5.46 -4.16
N VAL A 116 11.10 -4.59 -3.15
CA VAL A 116 10.38 -3.32 -3.18
C VAL A 116 11.39 -2.19 -3.08
N ASN A 117 11.33 -1.25 -4.02
CA ASN A 117 12.16 -0.06 -4.01
C ASN A 117 11.29 1.19 -3.90
N PRO A 118 11.27 1.84 -2.71
CA PRO A 118 10.56 3.12 -2.56
C PRO A 118 11.35 4.22 -3.28
N MET A 119 10.69 4.95 -4.16
CA MET A 119 11.33 6.01 -4.93
C MET A 119 10.71 7.35 -4.57
N LYS A 120 11.54 8.32 -4.23
CA LYS A 120 11.07 9.68 -3.95
C LYS A 120 10.32 10.23 -5.15
N ILE A 121 9.15 10.81 -4.91
CA ILE A 121 8.37 11.50 -5.94
C ILE A 121 8.09 12.93 -5.49
N SER A 122 7.80 13.79 -6.48
CA SER A 122 7.43 15.17 -6.21
C SER A 122 5.90 15.26 -6.09
N HIS A 123 5.42 15.51 -4.88
CA HIS A 123 3.99 15.59 -4.61
C HIS A 123 3.78 16.37 -3.31
N ASP A 124 2.60 16.98 -3.14
CA ASP A 124 2.25 17.75 -1.95
C ASP A 124 1.81 16.82 -0.83
N ALA A 125 2.77 16.27 -0.12
CA ALA A 125 2.58 15.36 1.00
C ALA A 125 3.82 15.39 1.89
N ALA A 126 3.75 14.72 3.05
CA ALA A 126 4.84 14.76 4.03
C ALA A 126 6.14 14.12 3.53
N GLN A 127 6.04 12.93 2.98
CA GLN A 127 7.22 12.21 2.46
C GLN A 127 6.76 11.18 1.41
N PRO A 128 6.29 11.66 0.25
CA PRO A 128 5.67 10.78 -0.73
C PRO A 128 6.68 9.93 -1.47
N VAL A 129 6.29 8.69 -1.80
CA VAL A 129 7.10 7.78 -2.61
C VAL A 129 6.23 7.06 -3.62
N GLY A 130 6.83 6.66 -4.74
CA GLY A 130 6.30 5.61 -5.59
C GLY A 130 7.03 4.32 -5.26
N TYR A 131 6.54 3.19 -5.75
CA TYR A 131 7.16 1.91 -5.48
C TYR A 131 7.50 1.20 -6.78
N ARG A 132 8.73 0.68 -6.87
CA ARG A 132 9.10 -0.26 -7.91
C ARG A 132 9.18 -1.64 -7.28
N ILE A 133 8.42 -2.57 -7.82
CA ILE A 133 8.31 -3.91 -7.28
C ILE A 133 8.85 -4.89 -8.31
N ALA A 134 9.75 -5.76 -7.89
CA ALA A 134 10.41 -6.71 -8.77
C ALA A 134 10.24 -8.15 -8.29
N TYR A 135 10.03 -9.04 -9.25
CA TYR A 135 10.02 -10.48 -9.04
C TYR A 135 10.89 -11.10 -10.14
N GLY A 136 12.06 -11.59 -9.77
CA GLY A 136 13.03 -12.06 -10.76
C GLY A 136 13.38 -10.95 -11.74
N ASN A 137 13.14 -11.19 -13.02
CA ASN A 137 13.41 -10.22 -14.09
C ASN A 137 12.23 -9.31 -14.40
N LYS A 138 11.09 -9.49 -13.72
CA LYS A 138 9.89 -8.69 -13.95
C LYS A 138 9.84 -7.54 -12.97
N LYS A 139 9.49 -6.35 -13.45
CA LYS A 139 9.40 -5.13 -12.63
C LYS A 139 8.14 -4.35 -12.96
N VAL A 140 7.53 -3.79 -11.93
CA VAL A 140 6.38 -2.90 -12.04
C VAL A 140 6.68 -1.63 -11.28
N GLY A 141 6.46 -0.48 -11.89
CA GLY A 141 6.56 0.81 -11.23
C GLY A 141 5.18 1.37 -10.94
N ILE A 142 4.93 1.76 -9.69
CA ILE A 142 3.67 2.38 -9.28
C ILE A 142 4.00 3.77 -8.76
N CYS A 143 3.71 4.76 -9.59
CA CYS A 143 3.92 6.17 -9.31
C CYS A 143 2.59 6.88 -9.49
N THR A 144 1.90 7.15 -8.40
CA THR A 144 0.63 7.83 -8.43
C THR A 144 0.81 9.29 -8.03
N ASP A 145 -0.03 10.17 -8.60
CA ASP A 145 -0.04 11.60 -8.28
C ASP A 145 1.33 12.27 -8.44
N LEU A 146 1.94 12.05 -9.60
CA LEU A 146 3.17 12.74 -9.97
C LEU A 146 2.88 14.23 -10.22
N GLY A 147 3.56 15.06 -9.50
CA GLY A 147 3.46 16.47 -9.79
C GLY A 147 3.20 17.40 -8.71
#